data_51a05e94399d7429c2f548a39054a52f
#
_entry.id   51a05e94399d7429c2f548a39054a52f
#
_cell.length_a   1.000
_cell.length_b   1.000
_cell.length_c   1.000
_cell.angle_alpha   90.00
_cell.angle_beta   90.00
_cell.angle_gamma   90.00
#
_symmetry.space_group_name_H-M   'P 1'
#
loop_
_entity.id
_entity.type
_entity.pdbx_description
1 polymer ?
#
loop_
_entity_poly.entity_id
_entity_poly.type
_entity_poly.pdbx_seq_one_letter_code
_entity_poly.pdbx_strand_id
1 'polypeptide(L)'
;YAANVDGSLGPGGVFADASTLHKKGDGVPDGLKVDTHGNVFATGPGGVLVYAPDGTLLGRILTGVPTANVAFGEDGATLFVTANHRVLRLRTGTRGMPLPAAR
;
A
#
# COMPACT_ATOMS: atom_id res chain seq x y z
N TYR A 1 -0.69 -14.97 -2.30
CA TYR A 1 -0.10 -16.07 -3.08
C TYR A 1 1.42 -15.86 -3.19
N ALA A 2 2.20 -16.91 -2.94
CA ALA A 2 3.62 -16.89 -3.30
C ALA A 2 3.77 -17.02 -4.81
N ALA A 3 4.62 -16.17 -5.42
CA ALA A 3 4.93 -16.26 -6.85
C ALA A 3 6.14 -17.17 -7.04
N ASN A 4 6.01 -18.16 -7.92
CA ASN A 4 7.08 -19.07 -8.30
C ASN A 4 7.94 -18.46 -9.42
N VAL A 5 9.15 -18.99 -9.60
CA VAL A 5 10.10 -18.49 -10.63
C VAL A 5 9.53 -18.65 -12.04
N ASP A 6 8.70 -19.66 -12.29
CA ASP A 6 8.03 -19.92 -13.56
C ASP A 6 6.79 -19.02 -13.82
N GLY A 7 6.47 -18.12 -12.87
CA GLY A 7 5.32 -17.24 -12.94
C GLY A 7 4.01 -17.85 -12.43
N SER A 8 4.00 -19.11 -12.04
CA SER A 8 2.83 -19.72 -11.39
C SER A 8 2.66 -19.22 -9.96
N LEU A 9 1.47 -19.39 -9.40
CA LEU A 9 1.17 -19.00 -8.03
C LEU A 9 1.04 -20.25 -7.15
N GLY A 10 1.63 -20.14 -5.98
CA GLY A 10 1.46 -21.13 -4.91
C GLY A 10 0.10 -21.00 -4.20
N PRO A 11 -0.09 -21.73 -3.09
CA PRO A 11 -1.30 -21.62 -2.29
C PRO A 11 -1.54 -20.18 -1.80
N GLY A 12 -2.81 -19.77 -1.79
CA GLY A 12 -3.22 -18.47 -1.27
C GLY A 12 -3.36 -18.47 0.25
N GLY A 13 -3.15 -17.30 0.84
CA GLY A 13 -3.41 -17.04 2.25
C GLY A 13 -3.73 -15.57 2.49
N VAL A 14 -4.37 -15.26 3.61
CA VAL A 14 -4.62 -13.88 4.02
C VAL A 14 -3.29 -13.28 4.48
N PHE A 15 -2.84 -12.22 3.80
CA PHE A 15 -1.65 -11.47 4.17
C PHE A 15 -1.91 -10.56 5.36
N ALA A 16 -3.00 -9.80 5.31
CA ALA A 16 -3.44 -8.91 6.39
C ALA A 16 -4.95 -8.74 6.34
N ASP A 17 -5.58 -8.61 7.50
CA ASP A 17 -7.01 -8.39 7.65
C ASP A 17 -7.26 -7.01 8.27
N ALA A 18 -7.90 -6.11 7.51
CA ALA A 18 -8.24 -4.76 7.94
C ALA A 18 -9.64 -4.65 8.57
N SER A 19 -10.36 -5.74 8.74
CA SER A 19 -11.77 -5.73 9.24
C SER A 19 -11.89 -5.05 10.60
N THR A 20 -10.92 -5.23 11.49
CA THR A 20 -10.91 -4.60 12.82
C THR A 20 -10.72 -3.08 12.76
N LEU A 21 -10.24 -2.55 11.64
CA LEU A 21 -10.01 -1.12 11.42
C LEU A 21 -11.21 -0.41 10.81
N HIS A 22 -12.19 -1.16 10.31
CA HIS A 22 -13.37 -0.60 9.62
C HIS A 22 -14.14 0.42 10.48
N LYS A 23 -14.18 0.20 11.79
CA LYS A 23 -14.81 1.13 12.74
C LYS A 23 -13.96 2.39 13.03
N LYS A 24 -12.74 2.46 12.52
CA LYS A 24 -11.76 3.52 12.80
C LYS A 24 -11.58 4.51 11.64
N GLY A 25 -12.40 4.40 10.60
CA GLY A 25 -12.35 5.28 9.44
C GLY A 25 -13.10 4.72 8.24
N ASP A 26 -13.49 5.61 7.35
CA ASP A 26 -14.15 5.24 6.09
C ASP A 26 -13.14 4.70 5.07
N GLY A 27 -13.64 3.90 4.15
CA GLY A 27 -12.88 3.33 3.06
C GLY A 27 -12.71 1.82 3.16
N VAL A 28 -12.32 1.25 2.04
CA VAL A 28 -12.06 -0.18 1.87
C VAL A 28 -10.69 -0.37 1.21
N PRO A 29 -10.06 -1.54 1.34
CA PRO A 29 -8.87 -1.86 0.55
C PRO A 29 -9.15 -1.74 -0.95
N ASP A 30 -8.27 -1.02 -1.67
CA ASP A 30 -8.41 -0.77 -3.10
C ASP A 30 -7.03 -0.85 -3.78
N GLY A 31 -6.21 0.19 -3.74
CA GLY A 31 -4.87 0.20 -4.33
C GLY A 31 -3.76 -0.12 -3.34
N LEU A 32 -2.68 -0.70 -3.83
CA LEU A 32 -1.48 -0.96 -3.02
C LEU A 32 -0.19 -0.80 -3.81
N LYS A 33 0.90 -0.52 -3.10
CA LYS A 33 2.28 -0.54 -3.60
C LYS A 33 3.21 -1.12 -2.55
N VAL A 34 4.36 -1.58 -3.00
CA VAL A 34 5.41 -2.17 -2.15
C VAL A 34 6.65 -1.29 -2.23
N ASP A 35 7.33 -1.11 -1.12
CA ASP A 35 8.61 -0.42 -1.07
C ASP A 35 9.81 -1.39 -1.24
N THR A 36 11.02 -0.84 -1.30
CA THR A 36 12.24 -1.63 -1.47
C THR A 36 12.59 -2.54 -0.28
N HIS A 37 11.94 -2.37 0.86
CA HIS A 37 12.08 -3.21 2.04
C HIS A 37 11.00 -4.29 2.13
N GLY A 38 10.07 -4.35 1.15
CA GLY A 38 8.95 -5.27 1.14
C GLY A 38 7.75 -4.83 1.98
N ASN A 39 7.76 -3.60 2.50
CA ASN A 39 6.59 -3.07 3.20
C ASN A 39 5.47 -2.76 2.22
N VAL A 40 4.24 -3.08 2.60
CA VAL A 40 3.04 -2.88 1.78
C VAL A 40 2.32 -1.63 2.22
N PHE A 41 2.16 -0.68 1.30
CA PHE A 41 1.34 0.52 1.46
C PHE A 41 0.01 0.26 0.76
N ALA A 42 -1.04 0.02 1.52
CA ALA A 42 -2.36 -0.35 0.99
C ALA A 42 -3.41 0.66 1.45
N THR A 43 -4.28 1.09 0.55
CA THR A 43 -5.43 1.88 0.97
C THR A 43 -6.40 1.02 1.78
N GLY A 44 -7.11 1.64 2.70
CA GLY A 44 -8.03 0.95 3.59
C GLY A 44 -8.76 1.91 4.53
N PRO A 45 -9.38 1.40 5.59
CA PRO A 45 -10.13 2.23 6.52
C PRO A 45 -9.29 3.38 7.12
N GLY A 46 -9.73 4.61 6.85
CA GLY A 46 -9.12 5.83 7.34
C GLY A 46 -7.99 6.42 6.51
N GLY A 47 -7.49 5.70 5.49
CA GLY A 47 -6.41 6.22 4.64
C GLY A 47 -5.50 5.15 4.05
N VAL A 48 -4.20 5.21 4.37
CA VAL A 48 -3.20 4.24 3.92
C VAL A 48 -2.72 3.43 5.12
N LEU A 49 -2.78 2.12 5.00
CA LEU A 49 -2.28 1.16 5.97
C LEU A 49 -0.88 0.72 5.52
N VAL A 50 0.08 0.71 6.43
CA VAL A 50 1.45 0.29 6.14
C VAL A 50 1.73 -1.00 6.89
N TYR A 51 2.04 -2.07 6.14
CA TYR A 51 2.32 -3.40 6.68
C TYR A 51 3.77 -3.80 6.42
N ALA A 52 4.37 -4.48 7.40
CA ALA A 52 5.63 -5.17 7.21
C ALA A 52 5.46 -6.37 6.24
N PRO A 53 6.57 -6.94 5.71
CA PRO A 53 6.50 -8.10 4.81
C PRO A 53 5.80 -9.34 5.37
N ASP A 54 5.72 -9.46 6.70
CA ASP A 54 5.03 -10.55 7.39
C ASP A 54 3.53 -10.27 7.66
N GLY A 55 3.01 -9.12 7.21
CA GLY A 55 1.62 -8.70 7.43
C GLY A 55 1.37 -7.94 8.73
N THR A 56 2.40 -7.68 9.54
CA THR A 56 2.26 -6.86 10.76
C THR A 56 1.96 -5.41 10.39
N LEU A 57 0.91 -4.83 10.97
CA LEU A 57 0.57 -3.42 10.78
C LEU A 57 1.62 -2.53 11.47
N LEU A 58 2.37 -1.76 10.68
CA LEU A 58 3.38 -0.83 11.18
C LEU A 58 2.78 0.52 11.57
N GLY A 59 1.76 0.96 10.85
CA GLY A 59 1.13 2.25 11.07
C GLY A 59 0.11 2.62 10.01
N ARG A 60 -0.43 3.82 10.12
CA ARG A 60 -1.44 4.36 9.19
C ARG A 60 -1.12 5.80 8.83
N ILE A 61 -1.38 6.15 7.57
CA ILE A 61 -1.38 7.54 7.09
C ILE A 61 -2.85 7.94 6.99
N LEU A 62 -3.32 8.72 7.95
CA LEU A 62 -4.73 9.09 8.01
C LEU A 62 -5.01 10.25 7.06
N THR A 63 -5.93 10.06 6.13
CA THR A 63 -6.38 11.09 5.18
C THR A 63 -7.70 11.73 5.62
N GLY A 64 -8.44 11.07 6.50
CA GLY A 64 -9.76 11.51 6.98
C GLY A 64 -10.90 11.35 5.96
N VAL A 65 -10.62 10.74 4.81
CA VAL A 65 -11.59 10.51 3.73
C VAL A 65 -11.31 9.15 3.06
N PRO A 66 -12.28 8.59 2.32
CA PRO A 66 -12.04 7.39 1.52
C PRO A 66 -10.84 7.58 0.59
N THR A 67 -9.93 6.62 0.60
CA THR A 67 -8.66 6.67 -0.10
C THR A 67 -8.58 5.50 -1.07
N ALA A 68 -8.39 5.79 -2.36
CA ALA A 68 -8.54 4.81 -3.41
C ALA A 68 -7.20 4.20 -3.86
N ASN A 69 -6.14 4.99 -3.96
CA ASN A 69 -4.89 4.48 -4.52
C ASN A 69 -3.67 5.22 -4.01
N VAL A 70 -2.51 4.56 -4.16
CA VAL A 70 -1.20 5.10 -3.83
C VAL A 70 -0.20 4.80 -4.94
N ALA A 71 0.78 5.67 -5.11
CA ALA A 71 1.90 5.43 -6.02
C ALA A 71 3.15 6.14 -5.50
N PHE A 72 4.29 5.47 -5.58
CA PHE A 72 5.58 6.13 -5.43
C PHE A 72 5.96 6.82 -6.75
N GLY A 73 6.48 8.04 -6.65
CA GLY A 73 6.86 8.82 -7.81
C GLY A 73 8.02 9.76 -7.54
N GLU A 74 8.32 10.62 -8.50
CA GLU A 74 9.47 11.52 -8.50
C GLU A 74 10.77 10.73 -8.37
N ASP A 75 11.52 10.94 -7.29
CA ASP A 75 12.75 10.21 -6.96
C ASP A 75 12.52 8.82 -6.35
N GLY A 76 11.27 8.35 -6.34
CA GLY A 76 10.85 7.08 -5.74
C GLY A 76 10.54 7.16 -4.24
N ALA A 77 10.87 8.26 -3.57
CA ALA A 77 10.64 8.46 -2.14
C ALA A 77 9.44 9.38 -1.83
N THR A 78 8.71 9.77 -2.84
CA THR A 78 7.48 10.56 -2.69
C THR A 78 6.28 9.65 -2.93
N LEU A 79 5.38 9.57 -1.95
CA LEU A 79 4.13 8.85 -2.05
C LEU A 79 3.01 9.80 -2.48
N PHE A 80 2.37 9.49 -3.59
CA PHE A 80 1.14 10.13 -4.05
C PHE A 80 -0.04 9.30 -3.63
N VAL A 81 -1.08 9.95 -3.10
CA VAL A 81 -2.28 9.30 -2.57
C VAL A 81 -3.51 9.97 -3.15
N THR A 82 -4.39 9.20 -3.78
CA THR A 82 -5.70 9.69 -4.19
C THR A 82 -6.70 9.50 -3.07
N ALA A 83 -7.18 10.60 -2.51
CA ALA A 83 -8.04 10.66 -1.34
C ALA A 83 -9.30 11.47 -1.65
N ASN A 84 -10.36 10.79 -2.06
CA ASN A 84 -11.60 11.38 -2.51
C ASN A 84 -11.34 12.38 -3.67
N HIS A 85 -11.58 13.68 -3.45
CA HIS A 85 -11.38 14.75 -4.44
C HIS A 85 -9.98 15.41 -4.38
N ARG A 86 -9.03 14.80 -3.64
CA ARG A 86 -7.68 15.32 -3.43
C ARG A 86 -6.63 14.35 -3.94
N VAL A 87 -5.50 14.90 -4.37
CA VAL A 87 -4.25 14.16 -4.52
C VAL A 87 -3.29 14.70 -3.47
N LEU A 88 -2.85 13.83 -2.59
CA LEU A 88 -1.88 14.16 -1.54
C LEU A 88 -0.49 13.76 -2.00
N ARG A 89 0.51 14.50 -1.57
CA ARG A 89 1.93 14.25 -1.84
C ARG A 89 2.68 14.23 -0.51
N LEU A 90 3.33 13.10 -0.22
CA LEU A 90 4.06 12.91 1.02
C LEU A 90 5.49 12.49 0.73
N ARG A 91 6.45 13.16 1.37
CA ARG A 91 7.82 12.67 1.41
C ARG A 91 7.91 11.52 2.40
N THR A 92 8.53 10.42 1.97
CA THR A 92 8.72 9.22 2.80
C THR A 92 10.20 8.99 3.11
N GLY A 93 10.48 8.20 4.13
CA GLY A 93 11.82 7.73 4.46
C GLY A 93 12.22 6.44 3.72
N THR A 94 11.40 5.99 2.77
CA THR A 94 11.63 4.78 1.98
C THR A 94 11.45 5.07 0.50
N ARG A 95 11.69 4.07 -0.35
CA ARG A 95 11.49 4.15 -1.80
C ARG A 95 10.57 3.03 -2.25
N GLY A 96 9.71 3.33 -3.21
CA GLY A 96 8.92 2.31 -3.90
C GLY A 96 9.82 1.34 -4.67
N MET A 97 9.32 0.12 -4.87
CA MET A 97 9.97 -0.84 -5.75
C MET A 97 10.14 -0.21 -7.15
N PRO A 98 11.35 -0.28 -7.72
CA PRO A 98 11.57 0.25 -9.07
C PRO A 98 10.70 -0.51 -10.07
N LEU A 99 10.19 0.22 -11.06
CA LEU A 99 9.54 -0.43 -12.19
C LEU A 99 10.58 -1.27 -12.96
N PRO A 100 10.17 -2.43 -13.51
CA PRO A 100 11.04 -3.16 -14.42
C PRO A 100 11.53 -2.26 -15.55
N ALA A 101 12.78 -2.43 -15.95
CA ALA A 101 13.30 -1.70 -17.11
C ALA A 101 12.41 -1.94 -18.33
N ALA A 102 12.14 -0.90 -19.11
CA ALA A 102 11.44 -1.03 -20.38
C ALA A 102 12.22 -1.98 -21.31
N ARG A 103 11.50 -2.89 -21.92
CA ARG A 103 12.06 -3.83 -22.90
C ARG A 103 12.07 -3.22 -24.29
#